data_4e5dbf9a50b1eee5f99c23e0ec49afce
#
_entry.id   4e5dbf9a50b1eee5f99c23e0ec49afce
#
_cell.length_a   1.000
_cell.length_b   1.000
_cell.length_c   1.000
_cell.angle_alpha   90.00
_cell.angle_beta   90.00
_cell.angle_gamma   90.00
#
_symmetry.space_group_name_H-M   'P 1'
#
loop_
_entity.id
_entity.type
_entity.pdbx_description
1 polymer ?
#
loop_
_entity_poly.entity_id
_entity_poly.type
_entity_poly.pdbx_seq_one_letter_code
_entity_poly.pdbx_strand_id
1 'polypeptide(L)'
;MDVTKKVPVREQAPDVRNKNFDEVCLGYNEEEAVLEASRCINCKNAQCIKGCPVSINIPAFIHEVKEKNFEAAYKIIGQSSALPAVCGRVCPQESQCEGKCIRGIKGEAISIGKLERFVADWARQNQIKPEKSTEKKNKKVAVIGSGPSGLTCAGDLAKMGYDVTIFEALHEPGGVLVYGIPEFRLPKSTVVASEIENVKSLGVKIETNVVIGKSMTIDQLIEEEGFEAVFIGSGAGLPRFMGIAGENANGVFSANEYLTRSNLMKAFNDDYDTPIARFNKVAIVGGGNVAMDAARTALRLGAEVHIVYRRSEAELPARAEEVHHAKEEGIIFDLLTNPTEIIADENGWVKGMKCVKMELGEPDASGRRRPVEVPGSEYVMDLDAVIMSLGTSPNPLISSTTKGLDINNRKCIIAEEETGKTTKTGVYAGGDAVTGAATVILAMGAGKAGAKGIDEYLSNK
;
A
#
# COMPACT_ATOMS: atom_id res chain seq x y z
N MET A 1 12.45 -27.92 -19.17
CA MET A 1 11.77 -26.79 -18.52
C MET A 1 10.35 -26.66 -19.09
N ASP A 2 9.34 -26.70 -18.27
CA ASP A 2 7.96 -26.41 -18.69
C ASP A 2 7.75 -24.90 -18.75
N VAL A 3 7.81 -24.34 -19.95
CA VAL A 3 7.69 -22.89 -20.17
C VAL A 3 6.24 -22.37 -19.95
N THR A 4 5.26 -23.27 -19.76
CA THR A 4 3.86 -22.92 -19.56
C THR A 4 3.50 -22.65 -18.10
N LYS A 5 4.33 -23.12 -17.15
CA LYS A 5 4.12 -22.97 -15.70
C LYS A 5 5.14 -22.01 -15.08
N LYS A 6 4.72 -21.27 -14.07
CA LYS A 6 5.61 -20.46 -13.22
C LYS A 6 6.54 -21.37 -12.43
N VAL A 7 7.74 -20.87 -12.13
CA VAL A 7 8.57 -21.46 -11.09
C VAL A 7 7.86 -21.24 -9.74
N PRO A 8 7.61 -22.30 -8.94
CA PRO A 8 6.95 -22.16 -7.66
C PRO A 8 7.75 -21.23 -6.74
N VAL A 9 7.06 -20.37 -6.01
CA VAL A 9 7.67 -19.51 -5.00
C VAL A 9 7.67 -20.25 -3.67
N ARG A 10 8.77 -20.14 -2.93
CA ARG A 10 8.87 -20.70 -1.60
C ARG A 10 8.10 -19.87 -0.59
N GLU A 11 7.34 -20.52 0.27
CA GLU A 11 6.54 -19.91 1.31
C GLU A 11 6.61 -20.72 2.61
N GLN A 12 6.34 -20.07 3.74
CA GLN A 12 6.13 -20.78 4.99
C GLN A 12 4.86 -21.64 4.91
N ALA A 13 4.88 -22.84 5.48
CA ALA A 13 3.70 -23.70 5.56
C ALA A 13 2.55 -23.00 6.33
N PRO A 14 1.27 -23.18 5.94
CA PRO A 14 0.14 -22.46 6.51
C PRO A 14 -0.01 -22.60 8.03
N ASP A 15 0.21 -23.80 8.56
CA ASP A 15 0.14 -24.14 9.99
C ASP A 15 1.32 -23.58 10.82
N VAL A 16 2.39 -23.16 10.16
CA VAL A 16 3.54 -22.47 10.75
C VAL A 16 3.36 -20.96 10.68
N ARG A 17 3.07 -20.45 9.49
CA ARG A 17 3.02 -19.00 9.24
C ARG A 17 1.86 -18.29 9.94
N ASN A 18 0.77 -18.99 10.26
CA ASN A 18 -0.37 -18.42 10.98
C ASN A 18 -0.11 -18.17 12.47
N LYS A 19 1.10 -18.50 12.98
CA LYS A 19 1.51 -18.37 14.40
C LYS A 19 2.68 -17.43 14.62
N ASN A 20 3.22 -16.83 13.55
CA ASN A 20 4.37 -15.94 13.65
C ASN A 20 4.18 -14.71 12.74
N PHE A 21 5.03 -13.71 12.90
CA PHE A 21 5.03 -12.48 12.09
C PHE A 21 6.19 -12.43 11.09
N ASP A 22 6.91 -13.52 10.89
CA ASP A 22 7.97 -13.61 9.88
C ASP A 22 7.39 -13.55 8.47
N GLU A 23 8.19 -13.09 7.51
CA GLU A 23 7.75 -12.94 6.13
C GLU A 23 7.26 -14.27 5.53
N VAL A 24 6.01 -14.30 5.07
CA VAL A 24 5.34 -15.50 4.57
C VAL A 24 5.96 -15.99 3.27
N CYS A 25 6.09 -15.12 2.28
CA CYS A 25 6.68 -15.42 0.99
C CYS A 25 8.21 -15.30 1.09
N LEU A 26 8.95 -16.36 0.83
CA LEU A 26 10.41 -16.37 0.94
C LEU A 26 11.13 -15.93 -0.36
N GLY A 27 10.37 -15.78 -1.45
CA GLY A 27 10.90 -15.34 -2.75
C GLY A 27 11.72 -16.42 -3.46
N TYR A 28 12.37 -16.01 -4.54
CA TYR A 28 13.26 -16.86 -5.34
C TYR A 28 14.70 -16.81 -4.82
N ASN A 29 15.42 -17.92 -4.97
CA ASN A 29 16.88 -17.91 -4.99
C ASN A 29 17.38 -17.58 -6.40
N GLU A 30 18.70 -17.54 -6.59
CA GLU A 30 19.31 -17.20 -7.88
C GLU A 30 18.91 -18.17 -9.00
N GLU A 31 18.95 -19.47 -8.74
CA GLU A 31 18.61 -20.49 -9.73
C GLU A 31 17.14 -20.41 -10.15
N GLU A 32 16.23 -20.26 -9.20
CA GLU A 32 14.79 -20.10 -9.41
C GLU A 32 14.49 -18.81 -10.19
N ALA A 33 15.17 -17.71 -9.88
CA ALA A 33 14.99 -16.43 -10.56
C ALA A 33 15.47 -16.51 -12.02
N VAL A 34 16.65 -17.08 -12.29
CA VAL A 34 17.17 -17.27 -13.65
C VAL A 34 16.28 -18.21 -14.45
N LEU A 35 15.75 -19.28 -13.81
CA LEU A 35 14.84 -20.21 -14.44
C LEU A 35 13.52 -19.52 -14.83
N GLU A 36 12.93 -18.73 -13.94
CA GLU A 36 11.70 -17.98 -14.23
C GLU A 36 11.95 -16.89 -15.29
N ALA A 37 13.05 -16.15 -15.20
CA ALA A 37 13.45 -15.15 -16.18
C ALA A 37 13.60 -15.76 -17.60
N SER A 38 14.07 -17.01 -17.71
CA SER A 38 14.24 -17.72 -18.98
C SER A 38 12.91 -18.03 -19.68
N ARG A 39 11.80 -17.97 -19.00
CA ARG A 39 10.45 -18.09 -19.61
C ARG A 39 10.04 -16.85 -20.40
N CYS A 40 10.67 -15.68 -20.13
CA CYS A 40 10.33 -14.43 -20.79
C CYS A 40 10.80 -14.46 -22.27
N ILE A 41 9.91 -14.07 -23.18
CA ILE A 41 10.17 -14.07 -24.63
C ILE A 41 10.69 -12.72 -25.15
N ASN A 42 10.95 -11.77 -24.27
CA ASN A 42 11.48 -10.44 -24.60
C ASN A 42 10.69 -9.74 -25.72
N CYS A 43 9.39 -9.50 -25.50
CA CYS A 43 8.46 -8.94 -26.49
C CYS A 43 8.88 -7.55 -27.00
N LYS A 44 8.88 -7.31 -28.31
CA LYS A 44 9.15 -5.98 -28.91
C LYS A 44 8.12 -4.92 -28.48
N ASN A 45 6.83 -5.32 -28.34
CA ASN A 45 5.74 -4.48 -27.85
C ASN A 45 5.22 -5.07 -26.54
N ALA A 46 6.00 -4.88 -25.48
CA ALA A 46 5.78 -5.48 -24.17
C ALA A 46 4.59 -4.85 -23.45
N GLN A 47 3.43 -5.53 -23.46
CA GLN A 47 2.22 -5.03 -22.78
C GLN A 47 2.39 -4.98 -21.27
N CYS A 48 3.29 -5.76 -20.68
CA CYS A 48 3.62 -5.71 -19.26
C CYS A 48 4.16 -4.34 -18.82
N ILE A 49 4.92 -3.62 -19.67
CA ILE A 49 5.35 -2.23 -19.41
C ILE A 49 4.14 -1.31 -19.27
N LYS A 50 3.17 -1.40 -20.18
CA LYS A 50 1.93 -0.61 -20.13
C LYS A 50 1.03 -0.97 -18.94
N GLY A 51 1.18 -2.17 -18.41
CA GLY A 51 0.49 -2.62 -17.20
C GLY A 51 1.14 -2.14 -15.90
N CYS A 52 2.35 -1.57 -15.98
CA CYS A 52 3.07 -1.03 -14.82
C CYS A 52 2.81 0.46 -14.67
N PRO A 53 2.20 0.96 -13.56
CA PRO A 53 1.92 2.37 -13.35
C PRO A 53 3.13 3.30 -13.37
N VAL A 54 4.33 2.77 -13.14
CA VAL A 54 5.60 3.52 -13.22
C VAL A 54 6.43 3.15 -14.46
N SER A 55 5.88 2.33 -15.36
CA SER A 55 6.47 1.99 -16.67
C SER A 55 7.87 1.39 -16.59
N ILE A 56 8.13 0.47 -15.64
CA ILE A 56 9.42 -0.26 -15.58
C ILE A 56 9.66 -0.98 -16.91
N ASN A 57 10.90 -0.89 -17.43
CA ASN A 57 11.31 -1.67 -18.61
C ASN A 57 11.49 -3.16 -18.25
N ILE A 58 10.33 -3.84 -18.10
CA ILE A 58 10.23 -5.21 -17.61
C ILE A 58 11.03 -6.21 -18.47
N PRO A 59 10.92 -6.25 -19.79
CA PRO A 59 11.72 -7.18 -20.58
C PRO A 59 13.22 -6.98 -20.42
N ALA A 60 13.69 -5.73 -20.30
CA ALA A 60 15.10 -5.44 -20.16
C ALA A 60 15.65 -5.95 -18.81
N PHE A 61 14.99 -5.65 -17.67
CA PHE A 61 15.51 -6.15 -16.41
C PHE A 61 15.43 -7.67 -16.29
N ILE A 62 14.38 -8.32 -16.85
CA ILE A 62 14.28 -9.78 -16.87
C ILE A 62 15.37 -10.42 -17.74
N HIS A 63 15.74 -9.77 -18.84
CA HIS A 63 16.88 -10.22 -19.67
C HIS A 63 18.17 -10.23 -18.85
N GLU A 64 18.45 -9.15 -18.12
CA GLU A 64 19.64 -9.07 -17.27
C GLU A 64 19.62 -10.12 -16.13
N VAL A 65 18.43 -10.42 -15.55
CA VAL A 65 18.30 -11.51 -14.57
C VAL A 65 18.66 -12.85 -15.20
N LYS A 66 18.19 -13.11 -16.41
CA LYS A 66 18.50 -14.34 -17.16
C LYS A 66 20.00 -14.50 -17.41
N GLU A 67 20.68 -13.41 -17.75
CA GLU A 67 22.13 -13.38 -17.99
C GLU A 67 22.95 -13.25 -16.68
N LYS A 68 22.32 -13.29 -15.51
CA LYS A 68 22.91 -13.15 -14.16
C LYS A 68 23.58 -11.79 -13.89
N ASN A 69 23.19 -10.76 -14.63
CA ASN A 69 23.65 -9.38 -14.46
C ASN A 69 22.74 -8.63 -13.48
N PHE A 70 22.65 -9.05 -12.22
CA PHE A 70 21.64 -8.57 -11.27
C PHE A 70 21.78 -7.08 -10.93
N GLU A 71 23.02 -6.55 -10.91
CA GLU A 71 23.24 -5.11 -10.73
C GLU A 71 22.68 -4.30 -11.89
N ALA A 72 22.88 -4.76 -13.14
CA ALA A 72 22.29 -4.12 -14.31
C ALA A 72 20.75 -4.18 -14.28
N ALA A 73 20.18 -5.30 -13.87
CA ALA A 73 18.74 -5.45 -13.66
C ALA A 73 18.22 -4.44 -12.64
N TYR A 74 18.90 -4.27 -11.50
CA TYR A 74 18.54 -3.30 -10.46
C TYR A 74 18.60 -1.85 -10.98
N LYS A 75 19.65 -1.48 -11.73
CA LYS A 75 19.76 -0.15 -12.34
C LYS A 75 18.62 0.14 -13.32
N ILE A 76 18.21 -0.85 -14.12
CA ILE A 76 17.06 -0.71 -15.03
C ILE A 76 15.75 -0.47 -14.26
N ILE A 77 15.50 -1.23 -13.21
CA ILE A 77 14.31 -1.03 -12.36
C ILE A 77 14.36 0.37 -11.72
N GLY A 78 15.50 0.78 -11.18
CA GLY A 78 15.73 2.04 -10.48
C GLY A 78 15.54 3.31 -11.31
N GLN A 79 15.53 3.20 -12.67
CA GLN A 79 15.16 4.31 -13.55
C GLN A 79 13.67 4.69 -13.43
N SER A 80 12.82 3.74 -13.07
CA SER A 80 11.36 3.93 -13.01
C SER A 80 10.77 3.77 -11.61
N SER A 81 11.33 2.88 -10.78
CA SER A 81 10.81 2.54 -9.46
C SER A 81 11.77 3.00 -8.35
N ALA A 82 11.26 3.77 -7.39
CA ALA A 82 11.99 4.19 -6.20
C ALA A 82 11.97 3.14 -5.07
N LEU A 83 10.99 2.21 -5.10
CA LEU A 83 10.71 1.24 -4.02
C LEU A 83 10.54 -0.20 -4.56
N PRO A 84 11.53 -0.75 -5.29
CA PRO A 84 11.36 -2.04 -5.97
C PRO A 84 11.17 -3.22 -5.01
N ALA A 85 11.83 -3.24 -3.84
CA ALA A 85 11.67 -4.29 -2.85
C ALA A 85 10.26 -4.32 -2.24
N VAL A 86 9.63 -3.15 -2.11
CA VAL A 86 8.23 -3.01 -1.69
C VAL A 86 7.31 -3.47 -2.81
N CYS A 87 7.47 -2.96 -4.03
CA CYS A 87 6.60 -3.26 -5.18
C CYS A 87 6.58 -4.75 -5.51
N GLY A 88 7.73 -5.42 -5.50
CA GLY A 88 7.82 -6.86 -5.71
C GLY A 88 7.05 -7.71 -4.70
N ARG A 89 6.73 -7.15 -3.52
CA ARG A 89 5.95 -7.81 -2.45
C ARG A 89 4.46 -7.47 -2.47
N VAL A 90 4.10 -6.20 -2.73
CA VAL A 90 2.74 -5.72 -2.44
C VAL A 90 1.92 -5.28 -3.65
N CYS A 91 2.52 -5.14 -4.84
CA CYS A 91 1.76 -4.81 -6.05
C CYS A 91 0.74 -5.90 -6.39
N PRO A 92 -0.46 -5.54 -6.87
CA PRO A 92 -1.42 -6.49 -7.44
C PRO A 92 -1.01 -6.86 -8.87
N GLN A 93 0.10 -7.59 -9.02
CA GLN A 93 0.71 -7.90 -10.31
C GLN A 93 -0.25 -8.62 -11.25
N GLU A 94 -1.14 -9.47 -10.71
CA GLU A 94 -2.16 -10.23 -11.43
C GLU A 94 -3.12 -9.36 -12.23
N SER A 95 -3.39 -8.13 -11.79
CA SER A 95 -4.22 -7.16 -12.49
C SER A 95 -3.42 -6.10 -13.26
N GLN A 96 -2.11 -6.06 -13.07
CA GLN A 96 -1.19 -5.07 -13.65
C GLN A 96 -0.23 -5.72 -14.67
N CYS A 97 1.08 -5.71 -14.38
CA CYS A 97 2.09 -6.18 -15.32
C CYS A 97 1.96 -7.66 -15.70
N GLU A 98 1.71 -8.54 -14.74
CA GLU A 98 1.51 -9.98 -15.00
C GLU A 98 0.20 -10.23 -15.75
N GLY A 99 -0.88 -9.51 -15.41
CA GLY A 99 -2.17 -9.59 -16.12
C GLY A 99 -2.09 -9.16 -17.60
N LYS A 100 -1.03 -8.44 -17.99
CA LYS A 100 -0.77 -8.07 -19.39
C LYS A 100 0.30 -8.93 -20.06
N CYS A 101 0.84 -9.92 -19.37
CA CYS A 101 1.88 -10.78 -19.91
C CYS A 101 1.32 -11.74 -20.95
N ILE A 102 1.90 -11.77 -22.17
CA ILE A 102 1.46 -12.61 -23.26
C ILE A 102 1.59 -14.13 -22.96
N ARG A 103 2.50 -14.50 -22.04
CA ARG A 103 2.61 -15.88 -21.57
C ARG A 103 1.33 -16.36 -20.88
N GLY A 104 0.59 -15.46 -20.25
CA GLY A 104 -0.70 -15.76 -19.60
C GLY A 104 -1.82 -16.19 -20.55
N ILE A 105 -1.65 -16.04 -21.88
CA ILE A 105 -2.66 -16.44 -22.89
C ILE A 105 -2.70 -17.97 -23.05
N LYS A 106 -1.54 -18.64 -22.98
CA LYS A 106 -1.42 -20.10 -23.23
C LYS A 106 -0.75 -20.84 -22.07
N GLY A 107 -0.74 -20.25 -20.90
CA GLY A 107 -0.11 -20.79 -19.70
C GLY A 107 -0.16 -19.76 -18.58
N GLU A 108 0.83 -19.79 -17.70
CA GLU A 108 0.95 -18.82 -16.62
C GLU A 108 1.85 -17.65 -17.02
N ALA A 109 1.45 -16.43 -16.66
CA ALA A 109 2.26 -15.22 -16.83
C ALA A 109 3.64 -15.38 -16.18
N ILE A 110 4.62 -14.58 -16.59
CA ILE A 110 5.91 -14.49 -15.89
C ILE A 110 5.65 -13.91 -14.48
N SER A 111 6.31 -14.45 -13.45
CA SER A 111 6.28 -13.93 -12.08
C SER A 111 7.11 -12.65 -11.96
N ILE A 112 6.64 -11.58 -12.60
CA ILE A 112 7.37 -10.31 -12.75
C ILE A 112 7.67 -9.70 -11.39
N GLY A 113 6.69 -9.67 -10.49
CA GLY A 113 6.85 -9.13 -9.15
C GLY A 113 7.85 -9.93 -8.30
N LYS A 114 7.88 -11.25 -8.43
CA LYS A 114 8.84 -12.09 -7.70
C LYS A 114 10.26 -11.90 -8.23
N LEU A 115 10.43 -11.64 -9.53
CA LEU A 115 11.72 -11.28 -10.12
C LEU A 115 12.17 -9.89 -9.72
N GLU A 116 11.28 -8.89 -9.70
CA GLU A 116 11.56 -7.54 -9.18
C GLU A 116 12.01 -7.60 -7.73
N ARG A 117 11.29 -8.36 -6.89
CA ARG A 117 11.67 -8.62 -5.49
C ARG A 117 13.07 -9.25 -5.39
N PHE A 118 13.35 -10.30 -6.16
CA PHE A 118 14.65 -10.97 -6.15
C PHE A 118 15.79 -9.99 -6.43
N VAL A 119 15.65 -9.17 -7.49
CA VAL A 119 16.66 -8.18 -7.87
C VAL A 119 16.87 -7.15 -6.77
N ALA A 120 15.79 -6.65 -6.18
CA ALA A 120 15.86 -5.65 -5.11
C ALA A 120 16.48 -6.23 -3.82
N ASP A 121 16.12 -7.46 -3.44
CA ASP A 121 16.70 -8.14 -2.28
C ASP A 121 18.19 -8.48 -2.49
N TRP A 122 18.56 -8.89 -3.69
CA TRP A 122 19.96 -9.10 -4.08
C TRP A 122 20.76 -7.79 -3.98
N ALA A 123 20.24 -6.69 -4.52
CA ALA A 123 20.91 -5.39 -4.46
C ALA A 123 21.12 -4.93 -3.01
N ARG A 124 20.10 -5.10 -2.13
CA ARG A 124 20.17 -4.80 -0.71
C ARG A 124 21.26 -5.64 -0.02
N GLN A 125 21.29 -6.94 -0.26
CA GLN A 125 22.32 -7.85 0.31
C GLN A 125 23.74 -7.51 -0.14
N ASN A 126 23.90 -7.02 -1.37
CA ASN A 126 25.19 -6.60 -1.93
C ASN A 126 25.46 -5.09 -1.72
N GLN A 127 24.63 -4.38 -0.93
CA GLN A 127 24.80 -2.97 -0.58
C GLN A 127 24.85 -2.02 -1.79
N ILE A 128 24.21 -2.40 -2.90
CA ILE A 128 24.11 -1.54 -4.08
C ILE A 128 23.18 -0.37 -3.77
N LYS A 129 23.66 0.84 -4.00
CA LYS A 129 22.93 2.09 -3.75
C LYS A 129 22.51 2.75 -5.06
N PRO A 130 21.40 3.53 -5.08
CA PRO A 130 21.05 4.35 -6.22
C PRO A 130 22.09 5.45 -6.46
N GLU A 131 22.28 5.82 -7.72
CA GLU A 131 23.24 6.86 -8.11
C GLU A 131 22.70 8.24 -7.71
N LYS A 132 23.53 9.02 -7.00
CA LYS A 132 23.24 10.39 -6.60
C LYS A 132 23.55 11.35 -7.74
N SER A 133 22.70 12.39 -7.91
CA SER A 133 22.99 13.48 -8.85
C SER A 133 24.26 14.26 -8.48
N THR A 134 25.06 14.58 -9.48
CA THR A 134 26.19 15.51 -9.35
C THR A 134 25.79 16.96 -9.61
N GLU A 135 24.66 17.17 -10.28
CA GLU A 135 24.09 18.49 -10.53
C GLU A 135 23.37 19.04 -9.28
N LYS A 136 23.47 20.34 -9.06
CA LYS A 136 22.76 21.05 -7.98
C LYS A 136 21.97 22.21 -8.57
N LYS A 137 20.65 22.13 -8.46
CA LYS A 137 19.76 23.22 -8.89
C LYS A 137 19.65 24.34 -7.85
N ASN A 138 20.14 24.14 -6.61
CA ASN A 138 20.09 25.08 -5.49
C ASN A 138 18.67 25.62 -5.20
N LYS A 139 17.65 24.82 -5.45
CA LYS A 139 16.25 25.12 -5.16
C LYS A 139 15.71 24.10 -4.17
N LYS A 140 14.96 24.60 -3.17
CA LYS A 140 14.40 23.78 -2.09
C LYS A 140 12.98 23.32 -2.42
N VAL A 141 12.69 22.06 -2.20
CA VAL A 141 11.34 21.49 -2.34
C VAL A 141 10.94 20.78 -1.06
N ALA A 142 9.75 21.13 -0.53
CA ALA A 142 9.15 20.44 0.59
C ALA A 142 8.23 19.32 0.11
N VAL A 143 8.30 18.15 0.77
CA VAL A 143 7.40 17.02 0.54
C VAL A 143 6.67 16.71 1.84
N ILE A 144 5.35 16.69 1.82
CA ILE A 144 4.50 16.43 2.99
C ILE A 144 4.03 14.99 2.97
N GLY A 145 4.54 14.20 3.91
CA GLY A 145 4.30 12.77 4.06
C GLY A 145 5.38 11.92 3.38
N SER A 146 5.83 10.90 4.10
CA SER A 146 6.86 9.94 3.70
C SER A 146 6.29 8.61 3.21
N GLY A 147 5.02 8.58 2.80
CA GLY A 147 4.41 7.42 2.15
C GLY A 147 4.96 7.19 0.73
N PRO A 148 4.48 6.17 0.00
CA PRO A 148 5.00 5.82 -1.33
C PRO A 148 5.07 6.97 -2.33
N SER A 149 4.06 7.86 -2.37
CA SER A 149 4.05 9.01 -3.27
C SER A 149 5.10 10.05 -2.89
N GLY A 150 5.23 10.35 -1.59
CA GLY A 150 6.21 11.31 -1.08
C GLY A 150 7.65 10.83 -1.26
N LEU A 151 7.94 9.58 -0.90
CA LEU A 151 9.27 8.96 -1.09
C LEU A 151 9.68 8.95 -2.57
N THR A 152 8.75 8.63 -3.47
CA THR A 152 9.02 8.61 -4.91
C THR A 152 9.25 10.01 -5.45
N CYS A 153 8.38 10.98 -5.11
CA CYS A 153 8.54 12.37 -5.51
C CYS A 153 9.88 12.93 -5.02
N ALA A 154 10.21 12.74 -3.76
CA ALA A 154 11.45 13.22 -3.15
C ALA A 154 12.69 12.58 -3.79
N GLY A 155 12.66 11.26 -4.03
CA GLY A 155 13.76 10.55 -4.67
C GLY A 155 14.00 11.01 -6.10
N ASP A 156 12.94 11.19 -6.90
CA ASP A 156 13.06 11.66 -8.28
C ASP A 156 13.56 13.11 -8.35
N LEU A 157 13.05 14.01 -7.48
CA LEU A 157 13.54 15.40 -7.38
C LEU A 157 15.01 15.46 -6.95
N ALA A 158 15.43 14.63 -6.00
CA ALA A 158 16.82 14.56 -5.57
C ALA A 158 17.75 14.09 -6.70
N LYS A 159 17.32 13.12 -7.53
CA LYS A 159 18.03 12.71 -8.76
C LYS A 159 18.13 13.84 -9.79
N MET A 160 17.16 14.76 -9.81
CA MET A 160 17.19 15.97 -10.65
C MET A 160 18.04 17.11 -10.08
N GLY A 161 18.62 16.94 -8.88
CA GLY A 161 19.52 17.92 -8.25
C GLY A 161 18.86 18.95 -7.32
N TYR A 162 17.61 18.76 -6.92
CA TYR A 162 16.91 19.61 -5.94
C TYR A 162 17.33 19.26 -4.50
N ASP A 163 17.28 20.27 -3.60
CA ASP A 163 17.39 20.08 -2.13
C ASP A 163 16.00 19.76 -1.57
N VAL A 164 15.78 18.49 -1.22
CA VAL A 164 14.46 17.99 -0.84
C VAL A 164 14.40 17.65 0.64
N THR A 165 13.36 18.17 1.32
CA THR A 165 13.03 17.79 2.69
C THR A 165 11.63 17.19 2.75
N ILE A 166 11.51 15.99 3.30
CA ILE A 166 10.24 15.35 3.63
C ILE A 166 9.86 15.71 5.07
N PHE A 167 8.64 16.15 5.28
CA PHE A 167 8.03 16.36 6.59
C PHE A 167 7.02 15.23 6.86
N GLU A 168 7.29 14.43 7.90
CA GLU A 168 6.48 13.28 8.30
C GLU A 168 5.82 13.52 9.65
N ALA A 169 4.51 13.29 9.72
CA ALA A 169 3.75 13.48 10.96
C ALA A 169 4.06 12.42 12.03
N LEU A 170 4.36 11.22 11.62
CA LEU A 170 4.67 10.09 12.50
C LEU A 170 6.15 10.10 12.95
N HIS A 171 6.46 9.31 13.97
CA HIS A 171 7.81 9.15 14.49
C HIS A 171 8.71 8.27 13.62
N GLU A 172 8.12 7.44 12.75
CA GLU A 172 8.84 6.64 11.75
C GLU A 172 8.36 6.97 10.34
N PRO A 173 9.28 7.12 9.37
CA PRO A 173 8.92 7.38 7.98
C PRO A 173 8.46 6.10 7.27
N GLY A 174 7.68 6.26 6.20
CA GLY A 174 7.20 5.17 5.35
C GLY A 174 5.68 5.15 5.15
N GLY A 175 4.93 5.89 5.98
CA GLY A 175 3.47 5.97 5.87
C GLY A 175 2.82 4.59 5.96
N VAL A 176 1.92 4.27 5.03
CA VAL A 176 1.19 2.99 5.00
C VAL A 176 2.11 1.76 4.93
N LEU A 177 3.32 1.89 4.42
CA LEU A 177 4.31 0.80 4.40
C LEU A 177 4.71 0.36 5.81
N VAL A 178 4.62 1.27 6.78
CA VAL A 178 5.01 1.02 8.16
C VAL A 178 3.80 0.78 9.05
N TYR A 179 2.77 1.64 8.99
CA TYR A 179 1.61 1.51 9.88
C TYR A 179 0.56 0.51 9.37
N GLY A 180 0.39 0.35 8.04
CA GLY A 180 -0.77 -0.36 7.46
C GLY A 180 -0.47 -1.79 7.04
N ILE A 181 0.63 -2.04 6.33
CA ILE A 181 0.95 -3.36 5.80
C ILE A 181 1.65 -4.20 6.90
N PRO A 182 1.21 -5.43 7.21
CA PRO A 182 1.79 -6.24 8.27
C PRO A 182 3.24 -6.69 8.01
N GLU A 183 3.98 -6.96 9.11
CA GLU A 183 5.36 -7.44 9.08
C GLU A 183 5.52 -8.71 8.24
N PHE A 184 4.60 -9.66 8.37
CA PHE A 184 4.62 -10.93 7.64
C PHE A 184 4.41 -10.81 6.11
N ARG A 185 4.02 -9.62 5.61
CA ARG A 185 3.94 -9.29 4.17
C ARG A 185 5.05 -8.36 3.71
N LEU A 186 5.43 -7.42 4.56
CA LEU A 186 6.40 -6.39 4.25
C LEU A 186 7.24 -6.09 5.49
N PRO A 187 8.40 -6.74 5.66
CA PRO A 187 9.30 -6.51 6.78
C PRO A 187 9.77 -5.05 6.89
N LYS A 188 9.60 -4.44 8.08
CA LYS A 188 9.88 -3.01 8.28
C LYS A 188 11.36 -2.73 8.41
N SER A 189 12.03 -3.43 9.34
CA SER A 189 13.43 -3.18 9.68
C SER A 189 14.41 -3.52 8.55
N THR A 190 14.08 -4.49 7.72
CA THR A 190 14.98 -4.97 6.65
C THR A 190 14.62 -4.43 5.28
N VAL A 191 13.34 -4.39 4.91
CA VAL A 191 12.90 -4.02 3.56
C VAL A 191 12.53 -2.54 3.49
N VAL A 192 11.56 -2.09 4.29
CA VAL A 192 11.08 -0.70 4.23
C VAL A 192 12.18 0.28 4.63
N ALA A 193 12.90 -0.02 5.71
CA ALA A 193 14.01 0.81 6.17
C ALA A 193 15.11 0.93 5.11
N SER A 194 15.44 -0.17 4.42
CA SER A 194 16.45 -0.16 3.34
C SER A 194 16.04 0.72 2.17
N GLU A 195 14.77 0.68 1.76
CA GLU A 195 14.26 1.54 0.67
C GLU A 195 14.26 3.02 1.07
N ILE A 196 13.90 3.33 2.31
CA ILE A 196 13.98 4.70 2.84
C ILE A 196 15.42 5.20 2.89
N GLU A 197 16.37 4.36 3.34
CA GLU A 197 17.79 4.71 3.33
C GLU A 197 18.35 4.89 1.91
N ASN A 198 17.83 4.17 0.91
CA ASN A 198 18.15 4.42 -0.49
C ASN A 198 17.70 5.82 -0.93
N VAL A 199 16.48 6.24 -0.56
CA VAL A 199 16.00 7.62 -0.84
C VAL A 199 16.84 8.67 -0.10
N LYS A 200 17.17 8.45 1.18
CA LYS A 200 18.05 9.35 1.95
C LYS A 200 19.46 9.44 1.35
N SER A 201 19.99 8.34 0.82
CA SER A 201 21.32 8.31 0.18
C SER A 201 21.42 9.23 -1.05
N LEU A 202 20.29 9.56 -1.69
CA LEU A 202 20.22 10.55 -2.78
C LEU A 202 20.41 12.00 -2.28
N GLY A 203 20.33 12.23 -0.96
CA GLY A 203 20.47 13.55 -0.32
C GLY A 203 19.16 14.09 0.24
N VAL A 204 18.08 13.31 0.20
CA VAL A 204 16.79 13.69 0.80
C VAL A 204 16.90 13.73 2.32
N LYS A 205 16.41 14.83 2.93
CA LYS A 205 16.25 14.95 4.37
C LYS A 205 14.85 14.50 4.77
N ILE A 206 14.71 13.85 5.92
CA ILE A 206 13.41 13.46 6.48
C ILE A 206 13.32 13.98 7.91
N GLU A 207 12.32 14.82 8.14
CA GLU A 207 11.99 15.41 9.45
C GLU A 207 10.70 14.73 9.96
N THR A 208 10.84 13.90 10.99
CA THR A 208 9.71 13.21 11.62
C THR A 208 9.08 14.04 12.74
N ASN A 209 7.87 13.66 13.19
CA ASN A 209 7.10 14.35 14.22
C ASN A 209 6.72 15.81 13.83
N VAL A 210 6.63 16.10 12.54
CA VAL A 210 6.24 17.43 12.01
C VAL A 210 4.87 17.33 11.34
N VAL A 211 3.85 17.86 12.00
CA VAL A 211 2.46 17.82 11.51
C VAL A 211 2.15 19.10 10.75
N ILE A 212 2.27 19.06 9.41
CA ILE A 212 1.92 20.21 8.56
C ILE A 212 0.42 20.53 8.69
N GLY A 213 0.12 21.81 8.90
CA GLY A 213 -1.20 22.31 9.27
C GLY A 213 -1.41 22.44 10.79
N LYS A 214 -0.41 22.04 11.62
CA LYS A 214 -0.38 22.23 13.08
C LYS A 214 0.92 22.86 13.55
N SER A 215 2.05 22.18 13.37
CA SER A 215 3.37 22.73 13.75
C SER A 215 3.81 23.84 12.80
N MET A 216 3.47 23.72 11.53
CA MET A 216 3.82 24.62 10.45
C MET A 216 2.79 24.52 9.33
N THR A 217 2.49 25.61 8.65
CA THR A 217 1.58 25.64 7.49
C THR A 217 2.34 25.56 6.18
N ILE A 218 1.63 25.25 5.07
CA ILE A 218 2.22 25.29 3.72
C ILE A 218 2.70 26.72 3.37
N ASP A 219 1.95 27.75 3.77
CA ASP A 219 2.34 29.13 3.51
C ASP A 219 3.63 29.48 4.25
N GLN A 220 3.80 29.06 5.49
CA GLN A 220 5.06 29.25 6.23
C GLN A 220 6.24 28.48 5.60
N LEU A 221 6.05 27.29 5.10
CA LEU A 221 7.11 26.56 4.36
C LEU A 221 7.61 27.39 3.17
N ILE A 222 6.71 28.05 2.44
CA ILE A 222 7.06 28.84 1.26
C ILE A 222 7.64 30.21 1.65
N GLU A 223 6.97 30.93 2.56
CA GLU A 223 7.27 32.34 2.84
C GLU A 223 8.39 32.53 3.87
N GLU A 224 8.48 31.64 4.88
CA GLU A 224 9.42 31.77 5.99
C GLU A 224 10.62 30.83 5.84
N GLU A 225 10.40 29.54 5.43
CA GLU A 225 11.45 28.53 5.31
C GLU A 225 12.13 28.51 3.95
N GLY A 226 11.58 29.24 2.96
CA GLY A 226 12.15 29.43 1.63
C GLY A 226 12.07 28.21 0.72
N PHE A 227 11.07 27.36 0.89
CA PHE A 227 10.76 26.30 -0.09
C PHE A 227 10.09 26.92 -1.32
N GLU A 228 10.57 26.57 -2.50
CA GLU A 228 10.07 27.13 -3.77
C GLU A 228 8.90 26.37 -4.38
N ALA A 229 8.74 25.10 -3.97
CA ALA A 229 7.57 24.28 -4.29
C ALA A 229 7.28 23.30 -3.15
N VAL A 230 6.04 22.80 -3.11
CA VAL A 230 5.56 21.84 -2.11
C VAL A 230 4.84 20.69 -2.82
N PHE A 231 5.14 19.46 -2.44
CA PHE A 231 4.37 18.27 -2.84
C PHE A 231 3.60 17.70 -1.64
N ILE A 232 2.29 17.50 -1.80
CA ILE A 232 1.42 16.91 -0.77
C ILE A 232 1.20 15.42 -1.09
N GLY A 233 1.83 14.55 -0.30
CA GLY A 233 1.68 13.09 -0.33
C GLY A 233 1.17 12.53 0.99
N SER A 234 0.25 13.26 1.67
CA SER A 234 -0.23 12.95 3.03
C SER A 234 -1.13 11.71 3.14
N GLY A 235 -1.46 11.06 2.00
CA GLY A 235 -2.24 9.85 1.98
C GLY A 235 -3.71 10.02 2.37
N ALA A 236 -4.36 8.90 2.74
CA ALA A 236 -5.75 8.82 3.20
C ALA A 236 -5.83 7.89 4.42
N GLY A 237 -5.73 8.45 5.61
CA GLY A 237 -5.69 7.69 6.87
C GLY A 237 -6.95 7.79 7.72
N LEU A 238 -7.95 8.62 7.35
CA LEU A 238 -9.17 8.77 8.12
C LEU A 238 -10.14 7.61 7.82
N PRO A 239 -10.43 6.71 8.80
CA PRO A 239 -11.23 5.52 8.56
C PRO A 239 -12.70 5.85 8.31
N ARG A 240 -13.38 4.94 7.61
CA ARG A 240 -14.83 4.98 7.40
C ARG A 240 -15.51 3.92 8.23
N PHE A 241 -16.69 4.29 8.75
CA PHE A 241 -17.59 3.42 9.46
C PHE A 241 -18.90 3.25 8.69
N MET A 242 -19.75 2.31 9.11
CA MET A 242 -21.03 2.03 8.45
C MET A 242 -22.13 3.03 8.84
N GLY A 243 -22.03 3.64 10.02
CA GLY A 243 -23.06 4.47 10.61
C GLY A 243 -24.21 3.64 11.21
N ILE A 244 -23.94 2.42 11.65
CA ILE A 244 -24.91 1.52 12.31
C ILE A 244 -24.87 1.68 13.83
N ALA A 245 -25.95 1.25 14.50
CA ALA A 245 -26.03 1.27 15.96
C ALA A 245 -24.91 0.41 16.59
N GLY A 246 -24.34 0.90 17.68
CA GLY A 246 -23.32 0.18 18.46
C GLY A 246 -21.90 0.30 17.95
N GLU A 247 -21.61 1.01 16.85
CA GLU A 247 -20.23 1.18 16.32
C GLU A 247 -19.26 1.89 17.26
N ASN A 248 -19.77 2.51 18.32
CA ASN A 248 -18.96 3.16 19.37
C ASN A 248 -18.74 2.29 20.61
N ALA A 249 -19.13 1.02 20.58
CA ALA A 249 -18.89 0.09 21.67
C ALA A 249 -17.38 -0.23 21.82
N ASN A 250 -16.97 -0.57 23.04
CA ASN A 250 -15.63 -1.10 23.30
C ASN A 250 -15.45 -2.42 22.56
N GLY A 251 -14.33 -2.61 21.88
CA GLY A 251 -14.10 -3.76 21.01
C GLY A 251 -14.42 -3.50 19.52
N VAL A 252 -14.94 -2.31 19.17
CA VAL A 252 -15.03 -1.87 17.77
C VAL A 252 -13.83 -1.02 17.43
N PHE A 253 -13.12 -1.40 16.35
CA PHE A 253 -11.93 -0.72 15.87
C PHE A 253 -12.03 -0.42 14.38
N SER A 254 -11.34 0.61 13.93
CA SER A 254 -10.98 0.69 12.52
C SER A 254 -9.78 -0.21 12.22
N ALA A 255 -9.70 -0.73 11.01
CA ALA A 255 -8.53 -1.51 10.58
C ALA A 255 -7.24 -0.69 10.67
N ASN A 256 -7.29 0.61 10.37
CA ASN A 256 -6.13 1.50 10.50
C ASN A 256 -5.62 1.58 11.94
N GLU A 257 -6.51 1.73 12.91
CA GLU A 257 -6.14 1.76 14.34
C GLU A 257 -5.51 0.44 14.77
N TYR A 258 -6.18 -0.67 14.45
CA TYR A 258 -5.73 -2.01 14.82
C TYR A 258 -4.35 -2.35 14.22
N LEU A 259 -4.19 -2.08 12.93
CA LEU A 259 -2.94 -2.32 12.21
C LEU A 259 -1.83 -1.36 12.63
N THR A 260 -2.12 -0.09 12.93
CA THR A 260 -1.14 0.86 13.45
C THR A 260 -0.56 0.38 14.77
N ARG A 261 -1.41 -0.10 15.70
CA ARG A 261 -0.93 -0.67 16.98
C ARG A 261 -0.05 -1.89 16.76
N SER A 262 -0.45 -2.79 15.88
CA SER A 262 0.33 -3.99 15.59
C SER A 262 1.64 -3.67 14.87
N ASN A 263 1.60 -2.90 13.78
CA ASN A 263 2.73 -2.71 12.88
C ASN A 263 3.68 -1.59 13.34
N LEU A 264 3.21 -0.33 13.37
CA LEU A 264 4.05 0.82 13.72
C LEU A 264 4.46 0.79 15.20
N MET A 265 3.50 0.50 16.08
CA MET A 265 3.73 0.43 17.54
C MET A 265 4.19 -0.96 18.01
N LYS A 266 4.35 -1.91 17.10
CA LYS A 266 4.93 -3.23 17.31
C LYS A 266 4.27 -4.07 18.41
N ALA A 267 2.95 -3.95 18.58
CA ALA A 267 2.20 -4.65 19.64
C ALA A 267 2.22 -6.20 19.50
N PHE A 268 2.66 -6.73 18.38
CA PHE A 268 2.86 -8.17 18.18
C PHE A 268 4.17 -8.69 18.77
N ASN A 269 5.11 -7.81 19.13
CA ASN A 269 6.44 -8.17 19.61
C ASN A 269 6.51 -7.93 21.13
N ASP A 270 6.82 -8.97 21.87
CA ASP A 270 6.88 -8.97 23.34
C ASP A 270 7.98 -8.05 23.91
N ASP A 271 8.93 -7.57 23.09
CA ASP A 271 9.93 -6.58 23.49
C ASP A 271 9.37 -5.15 23.60
N TYR A 272 8.09 -4.94 23.26
CA TYR A 272 7.44 -3.62 23.26
C TYR A 272 6.21 -3.62 24.18
N ASP A 273 6.09 -2.59 25.00
CA ASP A 273 4.98 -2.40 25.97
C ASP A 273 3.69 -1.85 25.32
N THR A 274 3.54 -1.96 24.02
CA THR A 274 2.35 -1.46 23.31
C THR A 274 1.12 -2.30 23.66
N PRO A 275 0.09 -1.72 24.31
CA PRO A 275 -1.09 -2.49 24.68
C PRO A 275 -1.92 -2.83 23.42
N ILE A 276 -2.27 -4.10 23.28
CA ILE A 276 -3.24 -4.58 22.30
C ILE A 276 -4.21 -5.54 23.00
N ALA A 277 -5.51 -5.32 22.81
CA ALA A 277 -6.50 -6.24 23.31
C ALA A 277 -6.47 -7.55 22.49
N ARG A 278 -6.48 -8.68 23.18
CA ARG A 278 -6.61 -10.01 22.58
C ARG A 278 -8.07 -10.47 22.74
N PHE A 279 -8.61 -10.93 21.65
CA PHE A 279 -10.00 -11.37 21.55
C PHE A 279 -10.03 -12.84 21.14
N ASN A 280 -11.11 -13.56 21.53
CA ASN A 280 -11.27 -14.96 21.13
C ASN A 280 -11.92 -15.04 19.73
N LYS A 281 -12.89 -14.16 19.43
CA LYS A 281 -13.63 -14.20 18.18
C LYS A 281 -13.83 -12.80 17.58
N VAL A 282 -13.29 -12.60 16.39
CA VAL A 282 -13.23 -11.28 15.75
C VAL A 282 -13.89 -11.30 14.37
N ALA A 283 -14.75 -10.33 14.09
CA ALA A 283 -15.22 -10.08 12.74
C ALA A 283 -14.46 -8.92 12.08
N ILE A 284 -14.02 -9.13 10.84
CA ILE A 284 -13.44 -8.11 9.96
C ILE A 284 -14.49 -7.74 8.92
N VAL A 285 -15.00 -6.53 8.98
CA VAL A 285 -16.02 -6.06 8.02
C VAL A 285 -15.36 -5.42 6.82
N GLY A 286 -15.35 -6.11 5.70
CA GLY A 286 -14.74 -5.67 4.45
C GLY A 286 -14.07 -6.82 3.68
N GLY A 287 -13.69 -6.58 2.41
CA GLY A 287 -13.13 -7.61 1.54
C GLY A 287 -11.89 -7.15 0.76
N GLY A 288 -11.27 -6.02 1.13
CA GLY A 288 -10.06 -5.49 0.48
C GLY A 288 -8.77 -6.02 1.12
N ASN A 289 -7.62 -5.58 0.57
CA ASN A 289 -6.30 -5.95 1.11
C ASN A 289 -6.15 -5.62 2.60
N VAL A 290 -6.68 -4.47 3.04
CA VAL A 290 -6.63 -4.05 4.45
C VAL A 290 -7.45 -5.01 5.34
N ALA A 291 -8.56 -5.57 4.82
CA ALA A 291 -9.34 -6.59 5.53
C ALA A 291 -8.54 -7.89 5.69
N MET A 292 -7.85 -8.33 4.63
CA MET A 292 -6.96 -9.52 4.70
C MET A 292 -5.83 -9.29 5.70
N ASP A 293 -5.22 -8.10 5.70
CA ASP A 293 -4.15 -7.71 6.61
C ASP A 293 -4.61 -7.72 8.07
N ALA A 294 -5.76 -7.10 8.36
CA ALA A 294 -6.34 -7.07 9.71
C ALA A 294 -6.74 -8.47 10.18
N ALA A 295 -7.36 -9.28 9.30
CA ALA A 295 -7.78 -10.65 9.60
C ALA A 295 -6.58 -11.55 9.93
N ARG A 296 -5.55 -11.55 9.09
CA ARG A 296 -4.34 -12.35 9.29
C ARG A 296 -3.53 -11.90 10.49
N THR A 297 -3.58 -10.60 10.84
CA THR A 297 -2.99 -10.07 12.07
C THR A 297 -3.76 -10.54 13.30
N ALA A 298 -5.09 -10.45 13.31
CA ALA A 298 -5.93 -10.90 14.43
C ALA A 298 -5.78 -12.41 14.69
N LEU A 299 -5.69 -13.22 13.62
CA LEU A 299 -5.43 -14.66 13.71
C LEU A 299 -4.11 -14.95 14.42
N ARG A 300 -3.03 -14.26 14.05
CA ARG A 300 -1.70 -14.40 14.69
C ARG A 300 -1.67 -13.98 16.15
N LEU A 301 -2.58 -13.08 16.54
CA LEU A 301 -2.79 -12.68 17.93
C LEU A 301 -3.72 -13.63 18.72
N GLY A 302 -4.18 -14.72 18.08
CA GLY A 302 -4.86 -15.84 18.75
C GLY A 302 -6.37 -15.90 18.57
N ALA A 303 -6.96 -15.03 17.75
CA ALA A 303 -8.41 -15.00 17.55
C ALA A 303 -8.89 -16.04 16.51
N GLU A 304 -10.11 -16.56 16.67
CA GLU A 304 -10.93 -17.07 15.57
C GLU A 304 -11.43 -15.88 14.76
N VAL A 305 -11.18 -15.88 13.45
CA VAL A 305 -11.41 -14.70 12.61
C VAL A 305 -12.41 -14.97 11.50
N HIS A 306 -13.39 -14.07 11.39
CA HIS A 306 -14.43 -14.05 10.37
C HIS A 306 -14.30 -12.81 9.49
N ILE A 307 -14.12 -12.98 8.17
CA ILE A 307 -14.27 -11.91 7.19
C ILE A 307 -15.73 -11.83 6.79
N VAL A 308 -16.37 -10.72 7.13
CA VAL A 308 -17.77 -10.44 6.80
C VAL A 308 -17.83 -9.52 5.60
N TYR A 309 -18.36 -10.02 4.48
CA TYR A 309 -18.38 -9.30 3.22
C TYR A 309 -19.73 -9.40 2.50
N ARG A 310 -20.27 -8.26 2.10
CA ARG A 310 -21.64 -8.13 1.53
C ARG A 310 -21.80 -8.67 0.10
N ARG A 311 -20.71 -9.06 -0.59
CA ARG A 311 -20.75 -9.64 -1.94
C ARG A 311 -20.13 -11.05 -1.92
N SER A 312 -20.05 -11.68 -3.07
CA SER A 312 -19.42 -13.00 -3.19
C SER A 312 -17.89 -12.89 -3.34
N GLU A 313 -17.25 -14.04 -3.40
CA GLU A 313 -15.80 -14.16 -3.57
C GLU A 313 -15.31 -13.51 -4.88
N ALA A 314 -16.07 -13.62 -5.94
CA ALA A 314 -15.74 -13.06 -7.26
C ALA A 314 -15.62 -11.52 -7.23
N GLU A 315 -16.29 -10.85 -6.30
CA GLU A 315 -16.26 -9.40 -6.13
C GLU A 315 -15.26 -8.93 -5.04
N LEU A 316 -14.46 -9.82 -4.43
CA LEU A 316 -13.44 -9.42 -3.47
C LEU A 316 -12.39 -8.53 -4.15
N PRO A 317 -12.15 -7.30 -3.67
CA PRO A 317 -11.16 -6.41 -4.25
C PRO A 317 -9.73 -6.68 -3.77
N ALA A 318 -9.54 -7.63 -2.82
CA ALA A 318 -8.22 -8.02 -2.34
C ALA A 318 -7.45 -8.81 -3.42
N ARG A 319 -6.12 -8.78 -3.35
CA ARG A 319 -5.25 -9.61 -4.18
C ARG A 319 -5.59 -11.10 -4.00
N ALA A 320 -5.61 -11.83 -5.11
CA ALA A 320 -5.92 -13.27 -5.09
C ALA A 320 -4.97 -14.06 -4.17
N GLU A 321 -3.67 -13.73 -4.16
CA GLU A 321 -2.65 -14.32 -3.29
C GLU A 321 -3.00 -14.11 -1.80
N GLU A 322 -3.46 -12.91 -1.40
CA GLU A 322 -3.81 -12.61 -0.02
C GLU A 322 -5.10 -13.32 0.44
N VAL A 323 -6.08 -13.45 -0.46
CA VAL A 323 -7.30 -14.23 -0.20
C VAL A 323 -6.95 -15.71 -0.02
N HIS A 324 -6.08 -16.23 -0.88
CA HIS A 324 -5.62 -17.61 -0.80
C HIS A 324 -4.89 -17.89 0.52
N HIS A 325 -3.93 -17.03 0.89
CA HIS A 325 -3.22 -17.13 2.16
C HIS A 325 -4.16 -17.07 3.37
N ALA A 326 -5.14 -16.16 3.37
CA ALA A 326 -6.11 -16.03 4.45
C ALA A 326 -6.93 -17.32 4.65
N LYS A 327 -7.36 -17.96 3.55
CA LYS A 327 -8.09 -19.23 3.58
C LYS A 327 -7.23 -20.39 4.10
N GLU A 328 -6.00 -20.52 3.60
CA GLU A 328 -5.08 -21.56 4.04
C GLU A 328 -4.70 -21.42 5.52
N GLU A 329 -4.64 -20.21 6.02
CA GLU A 329 -4.36 -19.90 7.43
C GLU A 329 -5.55 -20.20 8.35
N GLY A 330 -6.74 -20.50 7.80
CA GLY A 330 -7.93 -20.91 8.56
C GLY A 330 -8.93 -19.80 8.86
N ILE A 331 -8.83 -18.65 8.18
CA ILE A 331 -9.80 -17.56 8.30
C ILE A 331 -11.14 -17.95 7.64
N ILE A 332 -12.24 -17.70 8.33
CA ILE A 332 -13.60 -18.03 7.89
C ILE A 332 -14.14 -16.85 7.07
N PHE A 333 -14.75 -17.14 5.92
CA PHE A 333 -15.34 -16.15 5.03
C PHE A 333 -16.86 -16.23 5.07
N ASP A 334 -17.49 -15.29 5.76
CA ASP A 334 -18.94 -15.05 5.78
C ASP A 334 -19.31 -14.08 4.65
N LEU A 335 -19.35 -14.62 3.45
CA LEU A 335 -19.69 -13.88 2.23
C LEU A 335 -21.22 -13.68 2.14
N LEU A 336 -21.67 -12.75 1.28
CA LEU A 336 -23.07 -12.39 1.13
C LEU A 336 -23.72 -12.08 2.50
N THR A 337 -22.99 -11.32 3.34
CA THR A 337 -23.38 -10.98 4.69
C THR A 337 -23.07 -9.52 4.96
N ASN A 338 -24.03 -8.77 5.48
CA ASN A 338 -23.91 -7.35 5.81
C ASN A 338 -24.30 -7.09 7.26
N PRO A 339 -23.44 -6.42 8.05
CA PRO A 339 -23.80 -6.00 9.40
C PRO A 339 -24.89 -4.92 9.40
N THR A 340 -25.80 -4.97 10.38
CA THR A 340 -26.86 -3.98 10.57
C THR A 340 -26.81 -3.32 11.94
N GLU A 341 -26.20 -3.98 12.95
CA GLU A 341 -26.11 -3.47 14.32
C GLU A 341 -24.96 -4.18 15.05
N ILE A 342 -24.23 -3.46 15.89
CA ILE A 342 -23.28 -4.02 16.86
C ILE A 342 -23.97 -4.13 18.20
N ILE A 343 -23.94 -5.31 18.82
CA ILE A 343 -24.59 -5.59 20.10
C ILE A 343 -23.53 -5.53 21.19
N ALA A 344 -23.71 -4.63 22.16
CA ALA A 344 -22.85 -4.53 23.33
C ALA A 344 -23.49 -5.20 24.55
N ASP A 345 -22.67 -5.59 25.53
CA ASP A 345 -23.09 -6.03 26.86
C ASP A 345 -23.41 -4.83 27.76
N GLU A 346 -23.74 -5.09 29.02
CA GLU A 346 -24.05 -4.08 30.04
C GLU A 346 -22.88 -3.16 30.41
N ASN A 347 -21.64 -3.57 30.11
CA ASN A 347 -20.42 -2.81 30.33
C ASN A 347 -19.98 -2.05 29.07
N GLY A 348 -20.75 -2.12 27.98
CA GLY A 348 -20.48 -1.47 26.72
C GLY A 348 -19.44 -2.18 25.84
N TRP A 349 -19.12 -3.45 26.09
CA TRP A 349 -18.25 -4.26 25.26
C TRP A 349 -19.03 -5.05 24.22
N VAL A 350 -18.43 -5.21 23.04
CA VAL A 350 -19.00 -6.06 21.99
C VAL A 350 -19.22 -7.48 22.50
N LYS A 351 -20.45 -7.98 22.32
CA LYS A 351 -20.82 -9.38 22.54
C LYS A 351 -21.38 -10.06 21.31
N GLY A 352 -21.65 -9.30 20.26
CA GLY A 352 -22.16 -9.83 18.99
C GLY A 352 -22.41 -8.76 17.95
N MET A 353 -22.78 -9.22 16.76
CA MET A 353 -23.11 -8.39 15.61
C MET A 353 -24.32 -8.96 14.90
N LYS A 354 -25.36 -8.15 14.72
CA LYS A 354 -26.53 -8.50 13.92
C LYS A 354 -26.21 -8.33 12.45
N CYS A 355 -26.47 -9.36 11.68
CA CYS A 355 -26.22 -9.42 10.25
C CYS A 355 -27.46 -9.80 9.47
N VAL A 356 -27.49 -9.45 8.20
CA VAL A 356 -28.49 -9.85 7.21
C VAL A 356 -27.81 -10.54 6.04
N LYS A 357 -28.44 -11.56 5.45
CA LYS A 357 -27.95 -12.20 4.23
C LYS A 357 -28.20 -11.29 3.03
N MET A 358 -27.29 -11.40 2.05
CA MET A 358 -27.34 -10.61 0.81
C MET A 358 -27.52 -11.51 -0.39
N GLU A 359 -28.14 -10.95 -1.43
CA GLU A 359 -28.16 -11.50 -2.79
C GLU A 359 -27.46 -10.53 -3.73
N LEU A 360 -27.00 -11.04 -4.88
CA LEU A 360 -26.34 -10.23 -5.90
C LEU A 360 -27.36 -9.87 -6.99
N GLY A 361 -27.64 -8.59 -7.12
CA GLY A 361 -28.44 -8.01 -8.21
C GLY A 361 -27.58 -7.66 -9.42
N GLU A 362 -28.05 -6.71 -10.21
CA GLU A 362 -27.37 -6.23 -11.43
C GLU A 362 -26.02 -5.58 -11.14
N PRO A 363 -25.07 -5.63 -12.10
CA PRO A 363 -23.78 -4.96 -11.96
C PRO A 363 -23.91 -3.44 -11.80
N ASP A 364 -23.08 -2.88 -10.91
CA ASP A 364 -22.92 -1.42 -10.75
C ASP A 364 -22.01 -0.82 -11.86
N ALA A 365 -21.80 0.50 -11.84
CA ALA A 365 -20.95 1.20 -12.81
C ALA A 365 -19.48 0.69 -12.83
N SER A 366 -19.03 -0.02 -11.80
CA SER A 366 -17.71 -0.66 -11.73
C SER A 366 -17.71 -2.09 -12.28
N GLY A 367 -18.85 -2.59 -12.76
CA GLY A 367 -19.03 -3.97 -13.23
C GLY A 367 -19.23 -5.00 -12.11
N ARG A 368 -19.27 -4.57 -10.84
CA ARG A 368 -19.52 -5.46 -9.70
C ARG A 368 -21.00 -5.53 -9.39
N ARG A 369 -21.52 -6.72 -9.12
CA ARG A 369 -22.93 -6.93 -8.81
C ARG A 369 -23.32 -6.24 -7.50
N ARG A 370 -24.48 -5.53 -7.55
CA ARG A 370 -24.99 -4.78 -6.38
C ARG A 370 -25.50 -5.75 -5.32
N PRO A 371 -25.07 -5.62 -4.05
CA PRO A 371 -25.64 -6.41 -2.96
C PRO A 371 -27.03 -5.89 -2.59
N VAL A 372 -27.96 -6.82 -2.41
CA VAL A 372 -29.36 -6.57 -2.01
C VAL A 372 -29.68 -7.41 -0.77
N GLU A 373 -30.32 -6.82 0.22
CA GLU A 373 -30.68 -7.53 1.44
C GLU A 373 -31.78 -8.55 1.20
N VAL A 374 -31.67 -9.73 1.81
CA VAL A 374 -32.71 -10.77 1.83
C VAL A 374 -33.60 -10.53 3.04
N PRO A 375 -34.87 -10.11 2.86
CA PRO A 375 -35.77 -9.83 3.97
C PRO A 375 -36.00 -11.06 4.87
N GLY A 376 -36.00 -10.86 6.20
CA GLY A 376 -36.24 -11.91 7.16
C GLY A 376 -35.06 -12.90 7.36
N SER A 377 -33.86 -12.53 6.90
CA SER A 377 -32.67 -13.37 7.01
C SER A 377 -31.71 -12.91 8.12
N GLU A 378 -32.20 -12.05 9.01
CA GLU A 378 -31.40 -11.49 10.11
C GLU A 378 -30.97 -12.58 11.09
N TYR A 379 -29.72 -12.50 11.53
CA TYR A 379 -29.15 -13.38 12.54
C TYR A 379 -28.08 -12.66 13.36
N VAL A 380 -27.68 -13.22 14.47
CA VAL A 380 -26.65 -12.68 15.34
C VAL A 380 -25.41 -13.57 15.27
N MET A 381 -24.25 -12.95 15.08
CA MET A 381 -22.94 -13.57 15.26
C MET A 381 -22.43 -13.23 16.66
N ASP A 382 -22.07 -14.22 17.45
CA ASP A 382 -21.40 -14.00 18.75
C ASP A 382 -19.95 -13.64 18.49
N LEU A 383 -19.50 -12.49 18.99
CA LEU A 383 -18.19 -11.89 18.74
C LEU A 383 -17.70 -11.10 19.94
N ASP A 384 -16.40 -11.04 20.13
CA ASP A 384 -15.74 -10.22 21.16
C ASP A 384 -15.25 -8.87 20.61
N ALA A 385 -15.02 -8.79 19.31
CA ALA A 385 -14.58 -7.57 18.64
C ALA A 385 -15.00 -7.50 17.17
N VAL A 386 -15.10 -6.27 16.67
CA VAL A 386 -15.38 -5.98 15.25
C VAL A 386 -14.36 -4.98 14.73
N ILE A 387 -13.73 -5.28 13.62
CA ILE A 387 -12.76 -4.41 12.94
C ILE A 387 -13.33 -3.95 11.61
N MET A 388 -13.61 -2.63 11.51
CA MET A 388 -14.14 -2.01 10.31
C MET A 388 -13.04 -1.76 9.28
N SER A 389 -13.13 -2.41 8.12
CA SER A 389 -12.18 -2.32 7.01
C SER A 389 -12.85 -1.82 5.72
N LEU A 390 -13.51 -0.67 5.81
CA LEU A 390 -14.38 -0.10 4.77
C LEU A 390 -13.71 0.96 3.90
N GLY A 391 -12.38 1.05 3.97
CA GLY A 391 -11.59 2.06 3.31
C GLY A 391 -11.43 3.34 4.13
N THR A 392 -10.73 4.29 3.54
CA THR A 392 -10.31 5.52 4.20
C THR A 392 -10.55 6.73 3.31
N SER A 393 -10.43 7.93 3.90
CA SER A 393 -10.45 9.22 3.20
C SER A 393 -9.28 10.09 3.65
N PRO A 394 -8.86 11.10 2.85
CA PRO A 394 -7.83 12.05 3.27
C PRO A 394 -8.21 12.79 4.54
N ASN A 395 -7.20 13.06 5.39
CA ASN A 395 -7.39 13.91 6.55
C ASN A 395 -7.58 15.38 6.10
N PRO A 396 -8.63 16.08 6.53
CA PRO A 396 -8.94 17.44 6.09
C PRO A 396 -7.97 18.51 6.64
N LEU A 397 -7.03 18.16 7.51
CA LEU A 397 -6.14 19.12 8.19
C LEU A 397 -5.43 20.04 7.18
N ILE A 398 -4.76 19.47 6.17
CA ILE A 398 -3.99 20.27 5.20
C ILE A 398 -4.91 21.18 4.40
N SER A 399 -6.01 20.65 3.86
CA SER A 399 -6.95 21.45 3.06
C SER A 399 -7.65 22.55 3.87
N SER A 400 -7.95 22.30 5.15
CA SER A 400 -8.58 23.30 6.03
C SER A 400 -7.65 24.42 6.51
N THR A 401 -6.33 24.18 6.47
CA THR A 401 -5.30 25.15 6.92
C THR A 401 -4.56 25.83 5.76
N THR A 402 -4.92 25.53 4.51
CA THR A 402 -4.23 26.05 3.32
C THR A 402 -5.22 26.76 2.40
N LYS A 403 -5.17 28.08 2.34
CA LYS A 403 -6.00 28.88 1.46
C LYS A 403 -5.67 28.62 -0.02
N GLY A 404 -6.70 28.52 -0.87
CA GLY A 404 -6.56 28.33 -2.33
C GLY A 404 -6.23 26.89 -2.73
N LEU A 405 -6.29 25.95 -1.79
CA LEU A 405 -6.19 24.52 -2.05
C LEU A 405 -7.60 23.89 -2.07
N ASP A 406 -8.12 23.60 -3.24
CA ASP A 406 -9.47 23.06 -3.41
C ASP A 406 -9.52 21.54 -3.23
N ILE A 407 -10.68 21.08 -2.75
CA ILE A 407 -11.00 19.66 -2.56
C ILE A 407 -12.31 19.30 -3.26
N ASN A 408 -12.44 18.05 -3.66
CA ASN A 408 -13.68 17.51 -4.24
C ASN A 408 -14.67 17.00 -3.17
N ASN A 409 -15.84 16.53 -3.61
CA ASN A 409 -16.90 16.01 -2.75
C ASN A 409 -16.48 14.80 -1.89
N ARG A 410 -15.39 14.10 -2.26
CA ARG A 410 -14.82 13.00 -1.49
C ARG A 410 -13.73 13.47 -0.52
N LYS A 411 -13.55 14.78 -0.35
CA LYS A 411 -12.51 15.44 0.47
C LYS A 411 -11.08 15.17 -0.03
N CYS A 412 -10.92 14.76 -1.29
CA CYS A 412 -9.63 14.61 -1.93
C CYS A 412 -9.18 15.94 -2.54
N ILE A 413 -7.87 16.22 -2.50
CA ILE A 413 -7.29 17.42 -3.11
C ILE A 413 -7.50 17.35 -4.62
N ILE A 414 -7.91 18.46 -5.23
CA ILE A 414 -8.04 18.58 -6.68
C ILE A 414 -6.64 18.83 -7.27
N ALA A 415 -6.17 17.92 -8.11
CA ALA A 415 -4.88 18.01 -8.79
C ALA A 415 -4.98 17.44 -10.21
N GLU A 416 -4.16 17.96 -11.12
CA GLU A 416 -3.98 17.44 -12.47
C GLU A 416 -3.28 16.07 -12.42
N GLU A 417 -3.79 15.08 -13.12
CA GLU A 417 -3.25 13.71 -13.07
C GLU A 417 -1.82 13.62 -13.62
N GLU A 418 -1.52 14.36 -14.70
CA GLU A 418 -0.23 14.29 -15.40
C GLU A 418 0.92 15.01 -14.69
N THR A 419 0.61 16.00 -13.86
CA THR A 419 1.60 16.90 -13.24
C THR A 419 1.47 17.00 -11.73
N GLY A 420 0.38 16.51 -11.15
CA GLY A 420 0.07 16.72 -9.73
C GLY A 420 -0.23 18.17 -9.34
N LYS A 421 -0.33 19.10 -10.30
CA LYS A 421 -0.56 20.53 -10.04
C LYS A 421 -1.91 20.76 -9.39
N THR A 422 -1.93 21.47 -8.27
CA THR A 422 -3.16 21.84 -7.55
C THR A 422 -3.67 23.22 -7.95
N THR A 423 -4.79 23.63 -7.36
CA THR A 423 -5.34 25.00 -7.53
C THR A 423 -4.45 26.09 -6.90
N LYS A 424 -3.54 25.73 -5.99
CA LYS A 424 -2.59 26.68 -5.34
C LYS A 424 -1.25 26.67 -6.06
N THR A 425 -0.80 27.83 -6.53
CA THR A 425 0.47 28.00 -7.26
C THR A 425 1.67 27.49 -6.43
N GLY A 426 2.56 26.73 -7.06
CA GLY A 426 3.74 26.12 -6.42
C GLY A 426 3.43 24.93 -5.52
N VAL A 427 2.17 24.52 -5.42
CA VAL A 427 1.73 23.38 -4.62
C VAL A 427 1.21 22.26 -5.51
N TYR A 428 1.73 21.07 -5.31
CA TYR A 428 1.46 19.84 -6.04
C TYR A 428 0.93 18.77 -5.07
N ALA A 429 0.19 17.80 -5.57
CA ALA A 429 -0.32 16.72 -4.74
C ALA A 429 -0.41 15.41 -5.54
N GLY A 430 -0.32 14.28 -4.83
CA GLY A 430 -0.45 12.96 -5.44
C GLY A 430 -0.71 11.84 -4.45
N GLY A 431 -0.99 10.63 -4.99
CA GLY A 431 -1.35 9.46 -4.22
C GLY A 431 -2.74 9.57 -3.59
N ASP A 432 -2.95 8.86 -2.49
CA ASP A 432 -4.26 8.72 -1.86
C ASP A 432 -4.88 10.05 -1.37
N ALA A 433 -4.07 11.09 -1.20
CA ALA A 433 -4.56 12.44 -0.90
C ALA A 433 -5.41 13.04 -2.04
N VAL A 434 -5.20 12.58 -3.28
CA VAL A 434 -5.88 13.03 -4.51
C VAL A 434 -6.91 12.00 -4.99
N THR A 435 -6.57 10.73 -5.02
CA THR A 435 -7.42 9.67 -5.58
C THR A 435 -8.33 8.99 -4.58
N GLY A 436 -8.08 9.16 -3.29
CA GLY A 436 -8.54 8.24 -2.23
C GLY A 436 -7.65 7.00 -2.18
N ALA A 437 -7.91 6.11 -1.19
CA ALA A 437 -7.10 4.93 -0.97
C ALA A 437 -7.00 4.03 -2.23
N ALA A 438 -5.75 3.76 -2.66
CA ALA A 438 -5.44 2.98 -3.85
C ALA A 438 -4.28 2.00 -3.56
N THR A 439 -3.35 1.84 -4.48
CA THR A 439 -2.21 0.94 -4.32
C THR A 439 -0.88 1.70 -4.18
N VAL A 440 0.11 1.05 -3.55
CA VAL A 440 1.47 1.61 -3.41
C VAL A 440 2.01 2.11 -4.74
N ILE A 441 1.94 1.29 -5.78
CA ILE A 441 2.51 1.63 -7.10
C ILE A 441 1.78 2.78 -7.82
N LEU A 442 0.46 2.91 -7.63
CA LEU A 442 -0.29 4.06 -8.15
C LEU A 442 0.08 5.35 -7.43
N ALA A 443 0.26 5.29 -6.09
CA ALA A 443 0.75 6.42 -5.33
C ALA A 443 2.18 6.83 -5.76
N MET A 444 3.06 5.86 -6.07
CA MET A 444 4.38 6.13 -6.63
C MET A 444 4.30 6.80 -8.00
N GLY A 445 3.41 6.32 -8.88
CA GLY A 445 3.16 6.96 -10.18
C GLY A 445 2.76 8.43 -10.05
N ALA A 446 1.86 8.74 -9.12
CA ALA A 446 1.46 10.11 -8.81
C ALA A 446 2.63 10.95 -8.22
N GLY A 447 3.50 10.34 -7.42
CA GLY A 447 4.73 10.99 -6.94
C GLY A 447 5.68 11.36 -8.07
N LYS A 448 5.85 10.48 -9.07
CA LYS A 448 6.64 10.77 -10.29
C LYS A 448 6.04 11.92 -11.10
N ALA A 449 4.72 11.91 -11.30
CA ALA A 449 4.01 12.99 -11.99
C ALA A 449 4.22 14.33 -11.26
N GLY A 450 4.10 14.34 -9.93
CA GLY A 450 4.36 15.52 -9.12
C GLY A 450 5.80 16.02 -9.20
N ALA A 451 6.79 15.11 -9.18
CA ALA A 451 8.20 15.49 -9.35
C ALA A 451 8.46 16.15 -10.71
N LYS A 452 7.89 15.58 -11.79
CA LYS A 452 7.97 16.16 -13.13
C LYS A 452 7.31 17.54 -13.19
N GLY A 453 6.09 17.69 -12.65
CA GLY A 453 5.39 18.97 -12.63
C GLY A 453 6.14 20.05 -11.84
N ILE A 454 6.74 19.69 -10.73
CA ILE A 454 7.59 20.59 -9.93
C ILE A 454 8.85 20.99 -10.71
N ASP A 455 9.52 20.05 -11.37
CA ASP A 455 10.70 20.34 -12.20
C ASP A 455 10.38 21.29 -13.35
N GLU A 456 9.28 21.07 -14.05
CA GLU A 456 8.80 21.97 -15.11
C GLU A 456 8.50 23.37 -14.56
N TYR A 457 7.82 23.49 -13.42
CA TYR A 457 7.52 24.77 -12.77
C TYR A 457 8.77 25.53 -12.37
N LEU A 458 9.69 24.87 -11.68
CA LEU A 458 10.90 25.49 -11.16
C LEU A 458 11.92 25.80 -12.27
N SER A 459 11.94 25.07 -13.35
CA SER A 459 12.82 25.33 -14.50
C SER A 459 12.39 26.56 -15.30
N ASN A 460 11.10 26.94 -15.22
CA ASN A 460 10.55 28.11 -15.88
C ASN A 460 10.47 29.37 -14.98
N LYS A 461 10.91 29.24 -13.70
CA LYS A 461 10.97 30.33 -12.71
C LYS A 461 12.41 30.83 -12.56
#